data_8dd42fa01a28f019a10f2495d49b4a24
#
_entry.id   8dd42fa01a28f019a10f2495d49b4a24
#
_cell.length_a   1.000
_cell.length_b   1.000
_cell.length_c   1.000
_cell.angle_alpha   90.00
_cell.angle_beta   90.00
_cell.angle_gamma   90.00
#
_symmetry.space_group_name_H-M   'P 1'
#
loop_
_entity.id
_entity.type
_entity.pdbx_description
1 polymer ?
#
loop_
_entity_poly.entity_id
_entity_poly.type
_entity_poly.pdbx_seq_one_letter_code
_entity_poly.pdbx_strand_id
1 'polypeptide(L)'
;FGDDKNADEDIKCPKDWEGLVKFINAGYDAVKAVSEDSKVIIHLDDGSKSNKFTYFFDELAKLGAKYDVIGASYYPAWSDNNAEACKEFCNEISKKYDKDIMIMETGFNWNETRKDGYAGQLKDSDVYKDIYPPTMTGHKNFMAELFNELKSVDDNRCLGVLYWDPCMIHVEDKDNKNASLSGWAVKESDDKTDVNVVENTTLFDFDGK
;
A
#
# COMPACT_ATOMS: atom_id res chain seq x y z
N PHE A 1 5.81 -18.75 -1.29
CA PHE A 1 6.05 -17.69 -0.33
C PHE A 1 4.80 -17.26 0.40
N GLY A 2 3.64 -17.81 0.10
CA GLY A 2 2.43 -17.58 0.83
C GLY A 2 2.39 -18.44 2.09
N ASP A 3 1.44 -18.14 2.94
CA ASP A 3 1.12 -18.92 4.13
C ASP A 3 0.93 -20.41 3.77
N ASP A 4 1.99 -21.18 3.79
CA ASP A 4 1.83 -22.61 3.89
C ASP A 4 1.18 -22.86 5.25
N LYS A 5 -0.01 -23.46 5.24
CA LYS A 5 -0.78 -23.81 6.46
C LYS A 5 -0.01 -24.71 7.43
N ASN A 6 1.13 -25.25 6.99
CA ASN A 6 2.06 -26.06 7.78
C ASN A 6 3.33 -25.32 8.15
N ALA A 7 3.41 -24.04 7.84
CA ALA A 7 4.58 -23.25 8.13
C ALA A 7 4.52 -22.75 9.57
N ASP A 8 5.62 -22.93 10.32
CA ASP A 8 5.78 -22.37 11.67
C ASP A 8 5.58 -20.85 11.70
N GLU A 9 5.20 -20.29 12.84
CA GLU A 9 4.94 -18.86 13.05
C GLU A 9 6.09 -17.91 12.61
N ASP A 10 7.29 -18.46 12.44
CA ASP A 10 8.48 -17.75 11.95
C ASP A 10 8.50 -17.46 10.45
N ILE A 11 7.48 -17.86 9.68
CA ILE A 11 7.47 -17.78 8.21
C ILE A 11 6.96 -16.45 7.68
N LYS A 12 6.95 -15.42 8.47
CA LYS A 12 6.80 -14.05 7.98
C LYS A 12 8.01 -13.56 7.17
N CYS A 13 9.08 -14.32 7.15
CA CYS A 13 10.27 -14.06 6.35
C CYS A 13 10.56 -15.26 5.44
N PRO A 14 11.05 -15.05 4.21
CA PRO A 14 11.47 -16.15 3.37
C PRO A 14 12.52 -16.99 4.10
N LYS A 15 12.28 -18.29 4.27
CA LYS A 15 13.33 -19.21 4.76
C LYS A 15 14.31 -19.55 3.65
N ASP A 16 13.88 -19.43 2.40
CA ASP A 16 14.68 -19.67 1.20
C ASP A 16 14.93 -18.37 0.44
N TRP A 17 15.84 -17.57 0.94
CA TRP A 17 16.27 -16.35 0.30
C TRP A 17 16.91 -16.58 -1.08
N GLU A 18 17.66 -17.66 -1.24
CA GLU A 18 18.26 -18.00 -2.54
C GLU A 18 17.19 -18.34 -3.58
N GLY A 19 16.17 -19.10 -3.19
CA GLY A 19 15.02 -19.40 -4.04
C GLY A 19 14.25 -18.13 -4.42
N LEU A 20 13.99 -17.24 -3.45
CA LEU A 20 13.34 -15.96 -3.71
C LEU A 20 14.14 -15.13 -4.72
N VAL A 21 15.45 -14.98 -4.54
CA VAL A 21 16.29 -14.20 -5.44
C VAL A 21 16.34 -14.80 -6.84
N LYS A 22 16.35 -16.14 -6.98
CA LYS A 22 16.25 -16.79 -8.29
C LYS A 22 14.96 -16.42 -9.03
N PHE A 23 13.81 -16.37 -8.32
CA PHE A 23 12.54 -15.97 -8.92
C PHE A 23 12.53 -14.48 -9.27
N ILE A 24 13.02 -13.61 -8.40
CA ILE A 24 13.16 -12.18 -8.68
C ILE A 24 13.99 -11.95 -9.92
N ASN A 25 15.18 -12.58 -10.00
CA ASN A 25 16.08 -12.41 -11.12
C ASN A 25 15.51 -12.97 -12.43
N ALA A 26 14.82 -14.10 -12.38
CA ALA A 26 14.14 -14.65 -13.56
C ALA A 26 13.04 -13.73 -14.07
N GLY A 27 12.24 -13.15 -13.17
CA GLY A 27 11.22 -12.15 -13.52
C GLY A 27 11.84 -10.87 -14.09
N TYR A 28 12.90 -10.36 -13.47
CA TYR A 28 13.62 -9.20 -13.97
C TYR A 28 14.15 -9.43 -15.39
N ASP A 29 14.86 -10.54 -15.61
CA ASP A 29 15.45 -10.85 -16.91
C ASP A 29 14.37 -11.05 -18.00
N ALA A 30 13.22 -11.63 -17.65
CA ALA A 30 12.10 -11.77 -18.56
C ALA A 30 11.49 -10.40 -18.96
N VAL A 31 11.31 -9.48 -18.01
CA VAL A 31 10.85 -8.13 -18.31
C VAL A 31 11.84 -7.41 -19.22
N LYS A 32 13.14 -7.44 -18.90
CA LYS A 32 14.19 -6.76 -19.67
C LYS A 32 14.37 -7.34 -21.06
N ALA A 33 14.12 -8.62 -21.25
CA ALA A 33 14.15 -9.25 -22.58
C ALA A 33 13.04 -8.75 -23.53
N VAL A 34 11.91 -8.31 -22.96
CA VAL A 34 10.77 -7.79 -23.74
C VAL A 34 10.81 -6.28 -23.84
N SER A 35 11.19 -5.60 -22.78
CA SER A 35 11.21 -4.13 -22.66
C SER A 35 12.36 -3.70 -21.76
N GLU A 36 13.46 -3.29 -22.36
CA GLU A 36 14.66 -2.85 -21.66
C GLU A 36 14.40 -1.64 -20.75
N ASP A 37 13.53 -0.73 -21.21
CA ASP A 37 13.20 0.51 -20.48
C ASP A 37 12.21 0.32 -19.33
N SER A 38 11.49 -0.80 -19.28
CA SER A 38 10.54 -1.06 -18.20
C SER A 38 11.26 -1.23 -16.87
N LYS A 39 10.74 -0.59 -15.83
CA LYS A 39 11.27 -0.69 -14.47
C LYS A 39 10.64 -1.86 -13.72
N VAL A 40 11.47 -2.61 -13.01
CA VAL A 40 11.03 -3.69 -12.11
C VAL A 40 11.07 -3.17 -10.69
N ILE A 41 9.94 -3.24 -10.01
CA ILE A 41 9.76 -2.77 -8.63
C ILE A 41 9.63 -3.97 -7.70
N ILE A 42 10.39 -3.99 -6.62
CA ILE A 42 10.16 -4.92 -5.49
C ILE A 42 9.41 -4.15 -4.42
N HIS A 43 8.21 -4.60 -4.11
CA HIS A 43 7.25 -3.92 -3.24
C HIS A 43 7.08 -4.65 -1.91
N LEU A 44 7.17 -3.91 -0.81
CA LEU A 44 6.84 -4.35 0.54
C LEU A 44 5.74 -3.48 1.15
N ASP A 45 4.96 -4.08 2.03
CA ASP A 45 4.05 -3.37 2.94
C ASP A 45 4.83 -2.64 4.07
N ASP A 46 4.10 -1.95 4.96
CA ASP A 46 4.65 -1.22 6.11
C ASP A 46 5.73 -0.18 5.74
N GLY A 47 5.54 0.56 4.66
CA GLY A 47 6.35 1.74 4.35
C GLY A 47 6.39 2.69 5.56
N SER A 48 7.49 3.44 5.71
CA SER A 48 7.90 4.21 6.90
C SER A 48 8.44 3.38 8.08
N LYS A 49 8.61 2.06 7.94
CA LYS A 49 9.30 1.19 8.90
C LYS A 49 10.65 0.74 8.33
N SER A 50 11.67 1.59 8.46
CA SER A 50 13.00 1.37 7.87
C SER A 50 13.64 0.04 8.23
N ASN A 51 13.45 -0.45 9.45
CA ASN A 51 14.03 -1.71 9.92
C ASN A 51 13.54 -2.93 9.14
N LYS A 52 12.25 -2.96 8.76
CA LYS A 52 11.70 -4.02 7.93
C LYS A 52 12.31 -4.02 6.53
N PHE A 53 12.41 -2.84 5.93
CA PHE A 53 13.00 -2.66 4.60
C PHE A 53 14.50 -2.99 4.60
N THR A 54 15.24 -2.52 5.60
CA THR A 54 16.67 -2.82 5.67
C THR A 54 16.94 -4.30 5.87
N TYR A 55 16.17 -4.99 6.70
CA TYR A 55 16.29 -6.43 6.85
C TYR A 55 16.08 -7.16 5.52
N PHE A 56 15.00 -6.85 4.82
CA PHE A 56 14.66 -7.52 3.56
C PHE A 56 15.65 -7.20 2.43
N PHE A 57 15.91 -5.93 2.18
CA PHE A 57 16.75 -5.51 1.06
C PHE A 57 18.25 -5.78 1.30
N ASP A 58 18.71 -5.86 2.56
CA ASP A 58 20.08 -6.31 2.87
C ASP A 58 20.28 -7.78 2.47
N GLU A 59 19.29 -8.65 2.71
CA GLU A 59 19.35 -10.05 2.24
C GLU A 59 19.30 -10.16 0.72
N LEU A 60 18.45 -9.37 0.06
CA LEU A 60 18.40 -9.31 -1.40
C LEU A 60 19.75 -8.84 -1.99
N ALA A 61 20.36 -7.81 -1.41
CA ALA A 61 21.64 -7.27 -1.87
C ALA A 61 22.78 -8.29 -1.73
N LYS A 62 22.85 -9.02 -0.61
CA LYS A 62 23.84 -10.08 -0.37
C LYS A 62 23.80 -11.17 -1.45
N LEU A 63 22.62 -11.48 -1.96
CA LEU A 63 22.38 -12.55 -2.93
C LEU A 63 22.30 -12.06 -4.39
N GLY A 64 22.51 -10.76 -4.63
CA GLY A 64 22.56 -10.20 -5.97
C GLY A 64 21.21 -10.15 -6.67
N ALA A 65 20.16 -9.80 -5.94
CA ALA A 65 18.83 -9.59 -6.54
C ALA A 65 18.83 -8.41 -7.50
N LYS A 66 18.13 -8.56 -8.61
CA LYS A 66 17.99 -7.57 -9.68
C LYS A 66 16.64 -6.86 -9.55
N TYR A 67 16.66 -5.55 -9.39
CA TYR A 67 15.48 -4.69 -9.41
C TYR A 67 15.89 -3.24 -9.69
N ASP A 68 14.96 -2.42 -10.15
CA ASP A 68 15.22 -1.03 -10.50
C ASP A 68 14.76 -0.06 -9.41
N VAL A 69 13.63 -0.35 -8.77
CA VAL A 69 12.94 0.55 -7.85
C VAL A 69 12.48 -0.21 -6.60
N ILE A 70 12.48 0.45 -5.47
CA ILE A 70 11.89 -0.04 -4.22
C ILE A 70 10.47 0.50 -4.12
N GLY A 71 9.50 -0.40 -3.94
CA GLY A 71 8.09 -0.06 -3.69
C GLY A 71 7.72 -0.19 -2.23
N ALA A 72 6.87 0.70 -1.73
CA ALA A 72 6.38 0.66 -0.37
C ALA A 72 4.87 0.95 -0.30
N SER A 73 4.11 0.20 0.51
CA SER A 73 2.77 0.64 0.92
C SER A 73 2.90 1.56 2.12
N TYR A 74 2.24 2.71 2.08
CA TYR A 74 2.21 3.63 3.21
C TYR A 74 0.78 4.04 3.53
N TYR A 75 0.32 3.67 4.71
CA TYR A 75 -0.98 4.06 5.26
C TYR A 75 -0.77 4.61 6.67
N PRO A 76 -1.07 5.89 6.93
CA PRO A 76 -0.92 6.43 8.28
C PRO A 76 -1.76 5.67 9.31
N ALA A 77 -2.92 5.12 8.90
CA ALA A 77 -3.78 4.30 9.74
C ALA A 77 -3.10 3.04 10.33
N TRP A 78 -2.05 2.53 9.69
CA TRP A 78 -1.35 1.31 10.10
C TRP A 78 0.10 1.53 10.50
N SER A 79 0.68 2.64 10.06
CA SER A 79 2.12 2.90 10.28
C SER A 79 2.41 3.68 11.55
N ASP A 80 1.42 4.40 12.09
CA ASP A 80 1.57 5.39 13.16
C ASP A 80 2.59 6.50 12.83
N ASN A 81 2.84 6.73 11.54
CA ASN A 81 3.79 7.72 11.03
C ASN A 81 3.09 8.71 10.11
N ASN A 82 3.45 9.99 10.20
CA ASN A 82 2.94 11.06 9.34
C ASN A 82 3.65 11.09 7.96
N ALA A 83 3.23 12.01 7.09
CA ALA A 83 3.81 12.15 5.76
C ALA A 83 5.29 12.57 5.79
N GLU A 84 5.72 13.38 6.77
CA GLU A 84 7.12 13.74 6.96
C GLU A 84 7.98 12.52 7.30
N ALA A 85 7.52 11.67 8.21
CA ALA A 85 8.22 10.42 8.53
C ALA A 85 8.29 9.47 7.32
N CYS A 86 7.28 9.46 6.46
CA CYS A 86 7.32 8.72 5.19
C CYS A 86 8.39 9.27 4.24
N LYS A 87 8.54 10.60 4.14
CA LYS A 87 9.63 11.23 3.37
C LYS A 87 11.01 10.84 3.91
N GLU A 88 11.22 10.93 5.23
CA GLU A 88 12.50 10.55 5.84
C GLU A 88 12.84 9.08 5.60
N PHE A 89 11.84 8.20 5.68
CA PHE A 89 11.97 6.80 5.26
C PHE A 89 12.40 6.68 3.79
N CYS A 90 11.76 7.42 2.88
CA CYS A 90 12.13 7.41 1.46
C CYS A 90 13.57 7.86 1.25
N ASN A 91 14.01 8.92 1.93
CA ASN A 91 15.39 9.42 1.89
C ASN A 91 16.38 8.34 2.37
N GLU A 92 16.11 7.74 3.52
CA GLU A 92 16.98 6.72 4.11
C GLU A 92 17.14 5.51 3.17
N ILE A 93 16.02 4.95 2.72
CA ILE A 93 16.00 3.71 1.94
C ILE A 93 16.57 3.94 0.53
N SER A 94 16.16 5.00 -0.16
CA SER A 94 16.67 5.30 -1.50
C SER A 94 18.17 5.55 -1.49
N LYS A 95 18.69 6.26 -0.50
CA LYS A 95 20.12 6.52 -0.33
C LYS A 95 20.90 5.26 0.02
N LYS A 96 20.39 4.43 0.94
CA LYS A 96 21.07 3.21 1.40
C LYS A 96 21.30 2.23 0.26
N TYR A 97 20.30 2.04 -0.61
CA TYR A 97 20.36 1.05 -1.69
C TYR A 97 20.71 1.65 -3.06
N ASP A 98 20.90 2.96 -3.13
CA ASP A 98 21.10 3.69 -4.39
C ASP A 98 20.01 3.35 -5.42
N LYS A 99 18.75 3.39 -4.99
CA LYS A 99 17.57 3.10 -5.80
C LYS A 99 16.52 4.20 -5.66
N ASP A 100 15.76 4.40 -6.74
CA ASP A 100 14.54 5.17 -6.64
C ASP A 100 13.52 4.42 -5.79
N ILE A 101 12.57 5.16 -5.20
CA ILE A 101 11.49 4.62 -4.39
C ILE A 101 10.14 5.09 -4.93
N MET A 102 9.10 4.30 -4.74
CA MET A 102 7.74 4.65 -5.11
C MET A 102 6.77 4.17 -4.03
N ILE A 103 5.81 5.02 -3.66
CA ILE A 103 4.70 4.59 -2.80
C ILE A 103 3.68 3.87 -3.67
N MET A 104 3.66 2.54 -3.57
CA MET A 104 2.86 1.64 -4.41
C MET A 104 1.43 1.47 -3.92
N GLU A 105 1.18 1.83 -2.66
CA GLU A 105 -0.15 1.86 -2.08
C GLU A 105 -0.24 2.96 -1.04
N THR A 106 -1.31 3.71 -1.08
CA THR A 106 -1.74 4.61 -0.01
C THR A 106 -3.24 4.83 -0.09
N GLY A 107 -3.83 5.28 0.98
CA GLY A 107 -5.25 5.63 1.02
C GLY A 107 -5.60 6.29 2.36
N PHE A 108 -6.74 6.95 2.38
CA PHE A 108 -7.26 7.59 3.58
C PHE A 108 -8.79 7.64 3.56
N ASN A 109 -9.41 7.59 4.74
CA ASN A 109 -10.86 7.62 4.85
C ASN A 109 -11.41 9.03 4.61
N TRP A 110 -12.41 9.16 3.75
CA TRP A 110 -13.20 10.39 3.66
C TRP A 110 -14.51 10.31 4.47
N ASN A 111 -14.81 9.16 5.05
CA ASN A 111 -15.92 8.94 5.98
C ASN A 111 -15.48 7.92 7.04
N GLU A 112 -15.97 8.03 8.26
CA GLU A 112 -15.60 7.12 9.36
C GLU A 112 -16.02 5.68 9.09
N THR A 113 -17.17 5.50 8.44
CA THR A 113 -17.75 4.19 8.17
C THR A 113 -18.03 4.00 6.70
N ARG A 114 -18.25 2.78 6.31
CA ARG A 114 -18.89 2.42 5.05
C ARG A 114 -20.36 2.89 5.06
N LYS A 115 -21.05 2.81 3.93
CA LYS A 115 -22.47 3.16 3.79
C LYS A 115 -23.37 2.35 4.71
N ASP A 116 -23.02 1.10 5.00
CA ASP A 116 -23.75 0.20 5.92
C ASP A 116 -23.52 0.52 7.41
N GLY A 117 -22.68 1.50 7.75
CA GLY A 117 -22.38 1.94 9.11
C GLY A 117 -21.27 1.13 9.80
N TYR A 118 -20.69 0.13 9.15
CA TYR A 118 -19.54 -0.63 9.68
C TYR A 118 -18.22 0.01 9.29
N ALA A 119 -17.15 -0.33 10.01
CA ALA A 119 -15.82 0.12 9.71
C ALA A 119 -15.35 -0.40 8.33
N GLY A 120 -14.65 0.44 7.57
CA GLY A 120 -13.93 0.05 6.37
C GLY A 120 -12.59 -0.64 6.68
N GLN A 121 -11.80 -0.87 5.65
CA GLN A 121 -10.49 -1.51 5.78
C GLN A 121 -9.50 -0.65 6.57
N LEU A 122 -9.48 0.66 6.31
CA LEU A 122 -8.68 1.59 7.08
C LEU A 122 -9.45 1.99 8.33
N LYS A 123 -9.27 1.18 9.37
CA LYS A 123 -9.77 1.53 10.68
C LYS A 123 -8.95 2.68 11.24
N ASP A 124 -9.65 3.50 11.99
CA ASP A 124 -9.15 4.49 12.90
C ASP A 124 -7.70 4.32 13.33
N SER A 125 -6.82 5.14 12.84
CA SER A 125 -5.76 5.52 13.74
C SER A 125 -6.27 6.76 14.50
N ASP A 126 -6.56 6.61 15.78
CA ASP A 126 -6.89 7.72 16.65
C ASP A 126 -5.81 8.81 16.62
N VAL A 127 -4.57 8.40 16.28
CA VAL A 127 -3.40 9.26 16.14
C VAL A 127 -3.57 10.36 15.09
N TYR A 128 -4.34 10.12 14.02
CA TYR A 128 -4.45 11.09 12.92
C TYR A 128 -5.82 11.75 12.78
N LYS A 129 -6.83 11.34 13.56
CA LYS A 129 -8.16 11.95 13.52
C LYS A 129 -8.15 13.45 13.80
N ASP A 130 -7.25 13.89 14.67
CA ASP A 130 -7.11 15.31 15.01
C ASP A 130 -6.39 16.11 13.93
N ILE A 131 -5.53 15.46 13.14
CA ILE A 131 -4.77 16.10 12.05
C ILE A 131 -5.55 16.03 10.75
N TYR A 132 -6.05 14.83 10.41
CA TYR A 132 -6.86 14.58 9.21
C TYR A 132 -8.15 13.89 9.62
N PRO A 133 -9.21 14.65 9.96
CA PRO A 133 -10.49 14.03 10.26
C PRO A 133 -10.99 13.21 9.06
N PRO A 134 -11.71 12.09 9.27
CA PRO A 134 -12.26 11.25 8.21
C PRO A 134 -13.41 11.95 7.51
N THR A 135 -13.07 12.94 6.70
CA THR A 135 -13.93 13.77 5.88
C THR A 135 -13.30 13.98 4.51
N MET A 136 -14.07 14.39 3.51
CA MET A 136 -13.52 14.75 2.19
C MET A 136 -12.39 15.77 2.28
N THR A 137 -12.50 16.75 3.19
CA THR A 137 -11.46 17.75 3.42
C THR A 137 -10.24 17.14 4.08
N GLY A 138 -10.42 16.29 5.08
CA GLY A 138 -9.31 15.59 5.76
C GLY A 138 -8.56 14.69 4.81
N HIS A 139 -9.25 13.91 3.98
CA HIS A 139 -8.68 13.09 2.93
C HIS A 139 -7.85 13.92 1.93
N LYS A 140 -8.43 15.01 1.41
CA LYS A 140 -7.73 15.94 0.53
C LYS A 140 -6.47 16.51 1.19
N ASN A 141 -6.54 16.91 2.45
CA ASN A 141 -5.41 17.50 3.16
C ASN A 141 -4.29 16.48 3.35
N PHE A 142 -4.63 15.26 3.75
CA PHE A 142 -3.66 14.15 3.83
C PHE A 142 -2.94 13.93 2.50
N MET A 143 -3.69 13.79 1.41
CA MET A 143 -3.08 13.55 0.10
C MET A 143 -2.20 14.71 -0.36
N ALA A 144 -2.63 15.96 -0.11
CA ALA A 144 -1.86 17.14 -0.46
C ALA A 144 -0.53 17.20 0.34
N GLU A 145 -0.57 16.90 1.63
CA GLU A 145 0.63 16.86 2.46
C GLU A 145 1.56 15.74 2.03
N LEU A 146 1.04 14.52 1.84
CA LEU A 146 1.84 13.39 1.37
C LEU A 146 2.55 13.73 0.04
N PHE A 147 1.84 14.29 -0.93
CA PHE A 147 2.46 14.68 -2.19
C PHE A 147 3.53 15.76 -2.04
N ASN A 148 3.32 16.73 -1.15
CA ASN A 148 4.31 17.78 -0.89
C ASN A 148 5.57 17.20 -0.25
N GLU A 149 5.42 16.34 0.75
CA GLU A 149 6.55 15.69 1.40
C GLU A 149 7.31 14.78 0.42
N LEU A 150 6.64 13.94 -0.33
CA LEU A 150 7.29 13.03 -1.26
C LEU A 150 7.98 13.73 -2.44
N LYS A 151 7.47 14.90 -2.88
CA LYS A 151 8.17 15.75 -3.86
C LYS A 151 9.45 16.37 -3.32
N SER A 152 9.60 16.43 -2.00
CA SER A 152 10.79 16.97 -1.33
C SER A 152 11.82 15.90 -0.96
N VAL A 153 11.60 14.64 -1.37
CA VAL A 153 12.59 13.57 -1.24
C VAL A 153 13.86 13.95 -2.01
N ASP A 154 15.01 13.74 -1.38
CA ASP A 154 16.33 14.11 -1.90
C ASP A 154 16.56 13.55 -3.31
N ASP A 155 17.23 14.31 -4.14
CA ASP A 155 17.61 13.95 -5.51
C ASP A 155 16.43 13.54 -6.42
N ASN A 156 15.19 13.92 -6.05
CA ASN A 156 13.95 13.53 -6.74
C ASN A 156 13.77 12.01 -6.87
N ARG A 157 14.26 11.24 -5.91
CA ARG A 157 14.25 9.78 -5.95
C ARG A 157 12.87 9.17 -5.68
N CYS A 158 11.88 9.90 -5.19
CA CYS A 158 10.51 9.41 -5.11
C CYS A 158 9.78 9.60 -6.44
N LEU A 159 9.46 8.48 -7.10
CA LEU A 159 8.87 8.48 -8.45
C LEU A 159 7.38 8.84 -8.45
N GLY A 160 6.68 8.65 -7.33
CA GLY A 160 5.26 8.96 -7.22
C GLY A 160 4.51 8.07 -6.25
N VAL A 161 3.19 8.12 -6.38
CA VAL A 161 2.23 7.45 -5.49
C VAL A 161 1.16 6.76 -6.31
N LEU A 162 0.78 5.54 -5.95
CA LEU A 162 -0.42 4.87 -6.40
C LEU A 162 -1.45 4.86 -5.27
N TYR A 163 -2.67 5.26 -5.59
CA TYR A 163 -3.77 5.28 -4.65
C TYR A 163 -4.54 3.94 -4.67
N TRP A 164 -4.90 3.42 -3.49
CA TRP A 164 -5.58 2.14 -3.32
C TRP A 164 -6.89 2.30 -2.53
N ASP A 165 -8.06 2.06 -3.04
CA ASP A 165 -8.53 1.84 -4.42
C ASP A 165 -9.33 3.07 -4.84
N PRO A 166 -8.96 3.78 -5.90
CA PRO A 166 -9.58 5.08 -6.20
C PRO A 166 -11.02 4.99 -6.70
N CYS A 167 -11.41 3.87 -7.29
CA CYS A 167 -12.65 3.72 -8.07
C CYS A 167 -13.59 2.64 -7.56
N MET A 168 -13.36 2.07 -6.37
CA MET A 168 -14.26 1.08 -5.76
C MET A 168 -15.51 1.74 -5.15
N ILE A 169 -16.23 2.50 -5.98
CA ILE A 169 -17.43 3.24 -5.61
C ILE A 169 -18.52 2.26 -5.17
N HIS A 170 -19.31 2.66 -4.18
CA HIS A 170 -20.47 1.90 -3.75
C HIS A 170 -21.43 1.64 -4.91
N VAL A 171 -21.80 0.38 -5.10
CA VAL A 171 -22.84 -0.03 -6.06
C VAL A 171 -23.96 -0.70 -5.28
N GLU A 172 -25.12 -0.07 -5.26
CA GLU A 172 -26.25 -0.50 -4.45
C GLU A 172 -26.79 -1.87 -4.90
N ASP A 173 -26.96 -2.77 -3.94
CA ASP A 173 -27.67 -4.02 -4.16
C ASP A 173 -29.19 -3.74 -4.12
N LYS A 174 -29.95 -4.34 -5.06
CA LYS A 174 -31.42 -4.15 -5.14
C LYS A 174 -32.16 -4.74 -3.95
N ASP A 175 -31.59 -5.80 -3.37
CA ASP A 175 -32.21 -6.55 -2.26
C ASP A 175 -31.71 -6.07 -0.89
N ASN A 176 -30.53 -5.47 -0.86
CA ASN A 176 -29.93 -4.92 0.36
C ASN A 176 -29.18 -3.62 0.07
N LYS A 177 -29.85 -2.50 0.28
CA LYS A 177 -29.31 -1.15 -0.02
C LYS A 177 -28.02 -0.77 0.73
N ASN A 178 -27.68 -1.49 1.78
CA ASN A 178 -26.44 -1.27 2.53
C ASN A 178 -25.29 -2.15 2.07
N ALA A 179 -25.57 -3.18 1.25
CA ALA A 179 -24.53 -3.98 0.63
C ALA A 179 -24.02 -3.29 -0.64
N SER A 180 -22.76 -3.53 -0.98
CA SER A 180 -22.17 -3.06 -2.23
C SER A 180 -21.82 -4.23 -3.14
N LEU A 181 -22.25 -4.15 -4.39
CA LEU A 181 -21.88 -5.09 -5.44
C LEU A 181 -20.51 -4.77 -6.06
N SER A 182 -19.88 -3.67 -5.66
CA SER A 182 -18.50 -3.35 -6.04
C SER A 182 -17.52 -3.81 -4.97
N GLY A 183 -16.28 -3.99 -5.35
CA GLY A 183 -15.21 -4.38 -4.44
C GLY A 183 -14.48 -5.61 -4.94
N TRP A 184 -13.28 -5.80 -4.43
CA TRP A 184 -12.42 -6.94 -4.80
C TRP A 184 -12.53 -8.11 -3.82
N ALA A 185 -13.23 -7.94 -2.72
CA ALA A 185 -13.45 -8.97 -1.71
C ALA A 185 -14.96 -9.24 -1.58
N VAL A 186 -15.49 -10.07 -2.46
CA VAL A 186 -16.75 -10.74 -2.21
C VAL A 186 -16.50 -11.78 -1.15
N LYS A 187 -16.97 -11.53 0.05
CA LYS A 187 -16.94 -12.54 1.11
C LYS A 187 -18.27 -13.27 1.10
N GLU A 188 -18.25 -14.51 0.69
CA GLU A 188 -19.26 -15.46 1.11
C GLU A 188 -19.06 -15.70 2.62
N SER A 189 -19.72 -14.92 3.43
CA SER A 189 -19.95 -15.27 4.83
C SER A 189 -21.34 -15.86 4.93
N ASP A 190 -21.59 -16.63 5.98
CA ASP A 190 -22.93 -17.17 6.29
C ASP A 190 -24.00 -16.07 6.41
N ASP A 191 -23.58 -14.81 6.60
CA ASP A 191 -24.43 -13.62 6.66
C ASP A 191 -24.70 -12.98 5.27
N LYS A 192 -24.15 -13.50 4.19
CA LYS A 192 -24.43 -13.12 2.78
C LYS A 192 -24.36 -11.63 2.47
N THR A 193 -23.54 -10.86 3.15
CA THR A 193 -23.34 -9.46 2.83
C THR A 193 -22.06 -9.30 2.04
N ASP A 194 -22.20 -9.02 0.76
CA ASP A 194 -21.12 -8.54 -0.07
C ASP A 194 -20.70 -7.18 0.46
N VAL A 195 -19.43 -7.05 0.84
CA VAL A 195 -18.94 -5.82 1.41
C VAL A 195 -17.81 -5.25 0.59
N ASN A 196 -17.92 -3.99 0.26
CA ASN A 196 -16.82 -3.21 -0.26
C ASN A 196 -16.12 -2.53 0.94
N VAL A 197 -15.04 -3.12 1.40
CA VAL A 197 -14.32 -2.65 2.60
C VAL A 197 -13.56 -1.34 2.37
N VAL A 198 -13.44 -0.88 1.13
CA VAL A 198 -12.70 0.33 0.75
C VAL A 198 -13.60 1.45 0.19
N GLU A 199 -14.92 1.29 0.20
CA GLU A 199 -15.83 2.28 -0.38
C GLU A 199 -15.78 3.66 0.31
N ASN A 200 -15.36 3.72 1.56
CA ASN A 200 -15.16 4.96 2.30
C ASN A 200 -13.75 5.57 2.18
N THR A 201 -12.93 4.99 1.30
CA THR A 201 -11.56 5.47 1.00
C THR A 201 -11.36 5.83 -0.47
N THR A 202 -12.39 5.66 -1.31
CA THR A 202 -12.33 6.02 -2.74
C THR A 202 -12.14 7.52 -2.96
N LEU A 203 -11.86 7.91 -4.20
CA LEU A 203 -11.81 9.34 -4.58
C LEU A 203 -13.20 9.92 -4.90
N PHE A 204 -14.24 9.17 -4.63
CA PHE A 204 -15.64 9.52 -4.86
C PHE A 204 -16.45 9.24 -3.60
N ASP A 205 -17.55 9.96 -3.42
CA ASP A 205 -18.52 9.65 -2.37
C ASP A 205 -19.39 8.43 -2.70
N PHE A 206 -20.30 8.06 -1.80
CA PHE A 206 -21.20 6.91 -2.02
C PHE A 206 -22.17 7.08 -3.20
N ASP A 207 -22.32 8.29 -3.73
CA ASP A 207 -23.11 8.59 -4.92
C ASP A 207 -22.26 8.69 -6.19
N GLY A 208 -20.96 8.46 -6.09
CA GLY A 208 -20.03 8.54 -7.21
C GLY A 208 -19.72 9.99 -7.65
N LYS A 209 -19.76 10.95 -6.75
CA LYS A 209 -19.51 12.38 -7.02
C LYS A 209 -18.15 12.82 -6.52
#